data_47a2c86d2cfccb501e29c2b86b9f5ea0
#
_entry.id   47a2c86d2cfccb501e29c2b86b9f5ea0
#
_cell.length_a   1.000
_cell.length_b   1.000
_cell.length_c   1.000
_cell.angle_alpha   90.00
_cell.angle_beta   90.00
_cell.angle_gamma   90.00
#
_symmetry.space_group_name_H-M   'P 1'
#
loop_
_entity.id
_entity.type
_entity.pdbx_description
1 polymer ?
#
loop_
_entity_poly.entity_id
_entity_poly.type
_entity_poly.pdbx_seq_one_letter_code
_entity_poly.pdbx_strand_id
1 'polypeptide(L)'
;MKIYNNPNLNKRHRNGVIAIGNFDGLHLGHQKVIKEAKQKAKNNKIPFGVMTFEPVPVMFFNKKIKNHRINSLEQKKIQLKEFKLDFLIIIKFNKNFSSQSAEEFIKKIIFKKTKCKYLYVSKNFRFGFKRQGNIKTLKRFEKKYNFNNIVTKPYTKRNKTISSTLLRKKIRLGKIDEVNKLLNRSWCINGKVIKGQKRGRKIGFPTCNLKLSNYVIPKLGVYAVKVKTKNFYKNGIANIGYRPTFKGQNLLLETNIFGINKNLYNKVISVNFKKFIRPEKKFKNLKHLKQQIKLDIKKAKK
;
A
#
# COMPACT_ATOMS: atom_id res chain seq x y z
N MET A 1 13.63 8.67 -11.35
CA MET A 1 13.66 7.38 -10.59
C MET A 1 13.79 6.23 -11.56
N LYS A 2 14.93 5.56 -11.60
CA LYS A 2 15.17 4.30 -12.34
C LYS A 2 14.59 3.13 -11.56
N ILE A 3 13.86 2.21 -12.19
CA ILE A 3 13.33 0.99 -11.53
C ILE A 3 14.21 -0.19 -11.92
N TYR A 4 14.65 -0.97 -10.91
CA TYR A 4 15.40 -2.21 -11.05
C TYR A 4 14.57 -3.37 -10.51
N ASN A 5 14.39 -4.41 -11.31
CA ASN A 5 13.70 -5.65 -10.89
C ASN A 5 14.65 -6.69 -10.27
N ASN A 6 15.90 -6.32 -10.10
CA ASN A 6 16.96 -7.08 -9.44
C ASN A 6 17.94 -6.10 -8.76
N PRO A 7 18.84 -6.55 -7.87
CA PRO A 7 19.73 -5.67 -7.13
C PRO A 7 20.99 -5.20 -7.91
N ASN A 8 21.14 -5.57 -9.18
CA ASN A 8 22.31 -5.17 -9.98
C ASN A 8 22.18 -3.71 -10.41
N LEU A 9 22.80 -2.80 -9.65
CA LEU A 9 22.76 -1.38 -9.93
C LEU A 9 23.79 -0.97 -10.98
N ASN A 10 23.43 -0.02 -11.83
CA ASN A 10 24.40 0.67 -12.71
C ASN A 10 25.43 1.42 -11.86
N LYS A 11 26.64 1.67 -12.42
CA LYS A 11 27.74 2.37 -11.71
C LYS A 11 27.28 3.66 -11.01
N ARG A 12 26.47 4.50 -11.67
CA ARG A 12 25.97 5.79 -11.14
C ARG A 12 25.06 5.68 -9.91
N HIS A 13 24.47 4.49 -9.62
CA HIS A 13 23.57 4.27 -8.47
C HIS A 13 24.20 3.43 -7.36
N ARG A 14 25.46 2.99 -7.55
CA ARG A 14 26.25 2.30 -6.52
C ARG A 14 26.80 3.30 -5.51
N ASN A 15 27.30 2.79 -4.39
CA ASN A 15 27.87 3.58 -3.28
C ASN A 15 26.88 4.60 -2.70
N GLY A 16 25.59 4.39 -2.88
CA GLY A 16 24.52 5.28 -2.45
C GLY A 16 23.95 4.93 -1.06
N VAL A 17 22.90 5.65 -0.75
CA VAL A 17 22.04 5.40 0.42
C VAL A 17 20.85 4.55 -0.03
N ILE A 18 20.57 3.47 0.71
CA ILE A 18 19.41 2.59 0.43
C ILE A 18 18.56 2.46 1.67
N ALA A 19 17.27 2.83 1.58
CA ALA A 19 16.27 2.49 2.58
C ALA A 19 15.63 1.15 2.24
N ILE A 20 15.69 0.17 3.16
CA ILE A 20 15.13 -1.17 2.94
C ILE A 20 13.88 -1.39 3.77
N GLY A 21 12.82 -1.91 3.14
CA GLY A 21 11.60 -2.31 3.82
C GLY A 21 10.49 -2.78 2.88
N ASN A 22 9.44 -3.37 3.45
CA ASN A 22 8.25 -3.74 2.67
C ASN A 22 7.48 -2.51 2.20
N PHE A 23 7.55 -1.42 2.93
CA PHE A 23 6.89 -0.14 2.65
C PHE A 23 5.40 -0.29 2.28
N ASP A 24 4.73 -1.30 2.87
CA ASP A 24 3.31 -1.51 2.64
C ASP A 24 2.48 -0.46 3.36
N GLY A 25 1.71 0.31 2.58
CA GLY A 25 0.95 1.47 3.03
C GLY A 25 1.76 2.76 3.11
N LEU A 26 3.08 2.75 3.03
CA LEU A 26 3.96 3.94 3.09
C LEU A 26 3.52 4.96 4.16
N HIS A 27 3.26 4.47 5.40
CA HIS A 27 2.79 5.26 6.54
C HIS A 27 3.89 6.19 7.07
N LEU A 28 3.54 7.11 7.98
CA LEU A 28 4.47 8.11 8.53
C LEU A 28 5.79 7.53 9.05
N GLY A 29 5.76 6.32 9.66
CA GLY A 29 6.99 5.63 10.07
C GLY A 29 7.88 5.22 8.88
N HIS A 30 7.30 4.76 7.77
CA HIS A 30 8.04 4.49 6.55
C HIS A 30 8.57 5.76 5.90
N GLN A 31 7.74 6.82 5.89
CA GLN A 31 8.13 8.12 5.34
C GLN A 31 9.31 8.72 6.10
N LYS A 32 9.37 8.53 7.45
CA LYS A 32 10.50 8.96 8.28
C LYS A 32 11.80 8.30 7.84
N VAL A 33 11.81 6.95 7.71
CA VAL A 33 13.00 6.19 7.22
C VAL A 33 13.49 6.72 5.87
N ILE A 34 12.55 6.93 4.93
CA ILE A 34 12.86 7.42 3.58
C ILE A 34 13.39 8.84 3.60
N LYS A 35 12.81 9.72 4.43
CA LYS A 35 13.26 11.13 4.55
C LYS A 35 14.65 11.24 5.16
N GLU A 36 14.93 10.48 6.23
CA GLU A 36 16.25 10.45 6.86
C GLU A 36 17.31 9.91 5.90
N ALA A 37 17.00 8.82 5.17
CA ALA A 37 17.89 8.27 4.15
C ALA A 37 18.16 9.28 3.01
N LYS A 38 17.12 9.96 2.54
CA LYS A 38 17.26 11.02 1.52
C LYS A 38 18.14 12.18 2.01
N GLN A 39 17.96 12.63 3.24
CA GLN A 39 18.76 13.71 3.82
C GLN A 39 20.24 13.31 3.90
N LYS A 40 20.52 12.07 4.32
CA LYS A 40 21.89 11.53 4.35
C LYS A 40 22.54 11.53 2.96
N ALA A 41 21.78 11.10 1.95
CA ALA A 41 22.25 11.08 0.56
C ALA A 41 22.55 12.50 0.04
N LYS A 42 21.67 13.46 0.32
CA LYS A 42 21.84 14.86 -0.05
C LYS A 42 23.12 15.44 0.58
N ASN A 43 23.32 15.25 1.88
CA ASN A 43 24.46 15.77 2.62
C ASN A 43 25.80 15.19 2.12
N ASN A 44 25.78 13.95 1.61
CA ASN A 44 26.97 13.28 1.10
C ASN A 44 27.11 13.36 -0.43
N LYS A 45 26.18 14.02 -1.13
CA LYS A 45 26.12 14.14 -2.61
C LYS A 45 26.20 12.77 -3.33
N ILE A 46 25.52 11.74 -2.78
CA ILE A 46 25.50 10.37 -3.31
C ILE A 46 24.07 9.92 -3.66
N PRO A 47 23.89 8.92 -4.54
CA PRO A 47 22.58 8.50 -4.97
C PRO A 47 21.72 7.93 -3.83
N PHE A 48 20.41 8.16 -3.94
CA PHE A 48 19.42 7.69 -2.98
C PHE A 48 18.42 6.74 -3.62
N GLY A 49 18.23 5.58 -3.01
CA GLY A 49 17.26 4.60 -3.46
C GLY A 49 16.48 3.93 -2.33
N VAL A 50 15.46 3.21 -2.76
CA VAL A 50 14.64 2.35 -1.90
C VAL A 50 14.70 0.92 -2.42
N MET A 51 14.79 -0.05 -1.50
CA MET A 51 14.67 -1.48 -1.81
C MET A 51 13.42 -2.03 -1.15
N THR A 52 12.58 -2.69 -1.95
CA THR A 52 11.34 -3.35 -1.50
C THR A 52 11.19 -4.73 -2.13
N PHE A 53 10.20 -5.49 -1.67
CA PHE A 53 10.02 -6.90 -2.03
C PHE A 53 8.64 -7.14 -2.64
N GLU A 54 8.60 -8.02 -3.66
CA GLU A 54 7.37 -8.38 -4.35
C GLU A 54 7.36 -9.88 -4.72
N PRO A 55 6.34 -10.68 -4.30
CA PRO A 55 5.28 -10.29 -3.36
C PRO A 55 5.82 -9.91 -1.98
N VAL A 56 4.99 -9.28 -1.13
CA VAL A 56 5.38 -9.05 0.27
C VAL A 56 5.64 -10.40 0.96
N PRO A 57 6.71 -10.53 1.76
CA PRO A 57 7.14 -11.82 2.31
C PRO A 57 6.04 -12.64 3.00
N VAL A 58 5.16 -11.98 3.77
CA VAL A 58 4.05 -12.67 4.45
C VAL A 58 3.07 -13.33 3.48
N MET A 59 2.84 -12.76 2.30
CA MET A 59 1.97 -13.34 1.26
C MET A 59 2.67 -14.46 0.48
N PHE A 60 3.99 -14.43 0.43
CA PHE A 60 4.79 -15.53 -0.16
C PHE A 60 4.76 -16.78 0.72
N PHE A 61 5.03 -16.63 2.03
CA PHE A 61 5.06 -17.75 2.96
C PHE A 61 3.68 -18.30 3.29
N ASN A 62 2.65 -17.46 3.30
CA ASN A 62 1.28 -17.89 3.57
C ASN A 62 0.35 -17.59 2.38
N LYS A 63 0.24 -18.57 1.49
CA LYS A 63 -0.61 -18.50 0.28
C LYS A 63 -2.10 -18.35 0.60
N LYS A 64 -2.55 -18.69 1.83
CA LYS A 64 -3.94 -18.49 2.27
C LYS A 64 -4.25 -17.01 2.52
N ILE A 65 -3.24 -16.18 2.76
CA ILE A 65 -3.41 -14.73 2.95
C ILE A 65 -3.54 -14.04 1.60
N LYS A 66 -4.76 -13.97 1.05
CA LYS A 66 -5.04 -13.31 -0.24
C LYS A 66 -5.14 -11.79 -0.09
N ASN A 67 -5.85 -11.29 0.92
CA ASN A 67 -6.19 -9.86 1.10
C ASN A 67 -5.39 -9.24 2.24
N HIS A 68 -4.20 -8.75 1.92
CA HIS A 68 -3.24 -8.27 2.93
C HIS A 68 -2.71 -6.86 2.66
N ARG A 69 -2.56 -6.46 1.40
CA ARG A 69 -1.88 -5.21 1.03
C ARG A 69 -2.67 -3.97 1.45
N ILE A 70 -1.98 -2.98 1.95
CA ILE A 70 -2.56 -1.66 2.20
C ILE A 70 -2.56 -0.86 0.89
N ASN A 71 -1.54 -1.03 0.04
CA ASN A 71 -1.46 -0.47 -1.29
C ASN A 71 -0.93 -1.49 -2.31
N SER A 72 -1.31 -1.35 -3.57
CA SER A 72 -0.76 -2.14 -4.66
C SER A 72 0.70 -1.76 -4.94
N LEU A 73 1.41 -2.60 -5.73
CA LEU A 73 2.78 -2.28 -6.17
C LEU A 73 2.82 -0.99 -6.99
N GLU A 74 1.86 -0.78 -7.88
CA GLU A 74 1.80 0.43 -8.71
C GLU A 74 1.56 1.69 -7.85
N GLN A 75 0.66 1.62 -6.87
CA GLN A 75 0.48 2.70 -5.91
C GLN A 75 1.77 2.99 -5.13
N LYS A 76 2.48 1.94 -4.69
CA LYS A 76 3.76 2.07 -3.99
C LYS A 76 4.80 2.77 -4.87
N LYS A 77 4.93 2.39 -6.14
CA LYS A 77 5.84 3.05 -7.10
C LYS A 77 5.54 4.55 -7.26
N ILE A 78 4.25 4.89 -7.45
CA ILE A 78 3.80 6.29 -7.57
C ILE A 78 4.12 7.07 -6.31
N GLN A 79 3.77 6.54 -5.13
CA GLN A 79 4.01 7.20 -3.84
C GLN A 79 5.50 7.37 -3.53
N LEU A 80 6.33 6.39 -3.88
CA LEU A 80 7.78 6.46 -3.70
C LEU A 80 8.40 7.52 -4.63
N LYS A 81 7.87 7.70 -5.84
CA LYS A 81 8.35 8.73 -6.78
C LYS A 81 8.24 10.14 -6.19
N GLU A 82 7.25 10.41 -5.33
CA GLU A 82 7.07 11.71 -4.65
C GLU A 82 8.26 12.08 -3.75
N PHE A 83 9.04 11.10 -3.28
CA PHE A 83 10.26 11.33 -2.50
C PHE A 83 11.48 11.70 -3.37
N LYS A 84 11.32 11.76 -4.71
CA LYS A 84 12.39 12.07 -5.65
C LYS A 84 13.59 11.12 -5.48
N LEU A 85 13.31 9.80 -5.48
CA LEU A 85 14.35 8.76 -5.49
C LEU A 85 15.12 8.78 -6.81
N ASP A 86 16.43 8.51 -6.79
CA ASP A 86 17.20 8.23 -7.98
C ASP A 86 16.85 6.86 -8.54
N PHE A 87 16.67 5.87 -7.65
CA PHE A 87 16.33 4.50 -8.04
C PHE A 87 15.44 3.76 -7.04
N LEU A 88 14.70 2.78 -7.55
CA LEU A 88 13.86 1.84 -6.78
C LEU A 88 14.26 0.41 -7.17
N ILE A 89 14.63 -0.40 -6.18
CA ILE A 89 14.89 -1.83 -6.35
C ILE A 89 13.67 -2.61 -5.88
N ILE A 90 13.11 -3.44 -6.77
CA ILE A 90 12.01 -4.35 -6.46
C ILE A 90 12.55 -5.77 -6.54
N ILE A 91 12.82 -6.35 -5.38
CA ILE A 91 13.32 -7.72 -5.30
C ILE A 91 12.16 -8.70 -5.49
N LYS A 92 12.27 -9.59 -6.48
CA LYS A 92 11.36 -10.74 -6.60
C LYS A 92 11.55 -11.67 -5.41
N PHE A 93 10.55 -11.67 -4.50
CA PHE A 93 10.60 -12.53 -3.32
C PHE A 93 10.11 -13.93 -3.69
N ASN A 94 11.03 -14.86 -3.81
CA ASN A 94 10.81 -16.26 -4.22
C ASN A 94 11.58 -17.22 -3.32
N LYS A 95 11.49 -18.53 -3.59
CA LYS A 95 12.16 -19.58 -2.81
C LYS A 95 13.67 -19.33 -2.72
N ASN A 96 14.34 -19.08 -3.86
CA ASN A 96 15.79 -18.84 -3.91
C ASN A 96 16.22 -17.60 -3.12
N PHE A 97 15.42 -16.52 -3.13
CA PHE A 97 15.72 -15.33 -2.33
C PHE A 97 15.46 -15.57 -0.84
N SER A 98 14.38 -16.28 -0.50
CA SER A 98 13.98 -16.55 0.89
C SER A 98 14.84 -17.57 1.61
N SER A 99 15.59 -18.42 0.87
CA SER A 99 16.52 -19.40 1.43
C SER A 99 17.91 -18.84 1.72
N GLN A 100 18.24 -17.62 1.27
CA GLN A 100 19.53 -17.00 1.55
C GLN A 100 19.70 -16.73 3.05
N SER A 101 20.87 -17.08 3.58
CA SER A 101 21.25 -16.71 4.95
C SER A 101 21.36 -15.20 5.12
N ALA A 102 21.42 -14.73 6.35
CA ALA A 102 21.59 -13.31 6.64
C ALA A 102 22.94 -12.79 6.09
N GLU A 103 24.02 -13.54 6.22
CA GLU A 103 25.32 -13.15 5.65
C GLU A 103 25.31 -13.15 4.13
N GLU A 104 24.70 -14.15 3.49
CA GLU A 104 24.57 -14.17 2.03
C GLU A 104 23.81 -12.96 1.49
N PHE A 105 22.73 -12.55 2.15
CA PHE A 105 22.01 -11.34 1.79
C PHE A 105 22.93 -10.10 1.87
N ILE A 106 23.68 -9.94 2.93
CA ILE A 106 24.61 -8.82 3.08
C ILE A 106 25.72 -8.90 2.02
N LYS A 107 26.40 -10.05 1.88
CA LYS A 107 27.51 -10.25 0.94
C LYS A 107 27.05 -10.08 -0.51
N LYS A 108 26.00 -10.81 -0.92
CA LYS A 108 25.56 -10.85 -2.32
C LYS A 108 24.80 -9.59 -2.73
N ILE A 109 23.90 -9.06 -1.85
CA ILE A 109 23.02 -7.97 -2.24
C ILE A 109 23.60 -6.60 -1.83
N ILE A 110 23.88 -6.40 -0.53
CA ILE A 110 24.31 -5.09 -0.02
C ILE A 110 25.71 -4.76 -0.53
N PHE A 111 26.66 -5.68 -0.39
CA PHE A 111 28.05 -5.44 -0.76
C PHE A 111 28.29 -5.59 -2.27
N LYS A 112 28.14 -6.81 -2.84
CA LYS A 112 28.55 -7.07 -4.24
C LYS A 112 27.68 -6.33 -5.27
N LYS A 113 26.34 -6.41 -5.15
CA LYS A 113 25.43 -5.93 -6.20
C LYS A 113 25.09 -4.46 -6.07
N THR A 114 24.76 -3.97 -4.87
CA THR A 114 24.42 -2.57 -4.70
C THR A 114 25.58 -1.69 -4.31
N LYS A 115 26.65 -2.26 -3.72
CA LYS A 115 27.76 -1.50 -3.13
C LYS A 115 27.24 -0.37 -2.23
N CYS A 116 26.23 -0.68 -1.41
CA CYS A 116 25.53 0.29 -0.56
C CYS A 116 26.51 0.89 0.47
N LYS A 117 26.60 2.22 0.55
CA LYS A 117 27.43 2.91 1.55
C LYS A 117 26.67 3.11 2.87
N TYR A 118 25.40 3.50 2.80
CA TYR A 118 24.53 3.70 3.96
C TYR A 118 23.23 2.94 3.82
N LEU A 119 22.93 2.05 4.75
CA LEU A 119 21.75 1.22 4.78
C LEU A 119 20.79 1.70 5.86
N TYR A 120 19.62 2.21 5.47
CA TYR A 120 18.59 2.65 6.40
C TYR A 120 17.54 1.58 6.62
N VAL A 121 17.32 1.21 7.87
CA VAL A 121 16.34 0.20 8.28
C VAL A 121 15.51 0.67 9.48
N SER A 122 14.33 0.06 9.67
CA SER A 122 13.55 0.25 10.90
C SER A 122 14.09 -0.60 12.06
N LYS A 123 13.80 -0.21 13.32
CA LYS A 123 14.20 -0.95 14.54
C LYS A 123 13.84 -2.44 14.51
N ASN A 124 12.73 -2.80 13.88
CA ASN A 124 12.24 -4.18 13.84
C ASN A 124 12.60 -4.90 12.53
N PHE A 125 13.62 -4.43 11.80
CA PHE A 125 14.04 -5.05 10.55
C PHE A 125 14.56 -6.47 10.80
N ARG A 126 14.06 -7.41 9.99
CA ARG A 126 14.48 -8.83 9.98
C ARG A 126 14.69 -9.27 8.53
N PHE A 127 15.72 -10.05 8.28
CA PHE A 127 16.08 -10.54 6.95
C PHE A 127 16.77 -11.91 7.00
N GLY A 128 17.07 -12.46 5.83
CA GLY A 128 17.67 -13.79 5.70
C GLY A 128 16.70 -14.94 6.00
N PHE A 129 17.18 -16.15 5.78
CA PHE A 129 16.42 -17.38 6.01
C PHE A 129 15.82 -17.41 7.42
N LYS A 130 14.54 -17.79 7.52
CA LYS A 130 13.77 -17.82 8.78
C LYS A 130 13.90 -16.54 9.63
N ARG A 131 14.21 -15.38 9.01
CA ARG A 131 14.34 -14.05 9.68
C ARG A 131 15.48 -13.99 10.73
N GLN A 132 16.52 -14.81 10.59
CA GLN A 132 17.64 -14.88 11.53
C GLN A 132 18.43 -13.58 11.61
N GLY A 133 18.54 -12.84 10.48
CA GLY A 133 19.21 -11.55 10.43
C GLY A 133 18.43 -10.44 11.13
N ASN A 134 19.13 -9.60 11.86
CA ASN A 134 18.60 -8.46 12.58
C ASN A 134 19.62 -7.28 12.57
N ILE A 135 19.36 -6.23 13.36
CA ILE A 135 20.23 -5.05 13.45
C ILE A 135 21.62 -5.42 13.99
N LYS A 136 21.70 -6.30 15.00
CA LYS A 136 23.00 -6.76 15.54
C LYS A 136 23.81 -7.47 14.46
N THR A 137 23.15 -8.28 13.64
CA THR A 137 23.78 -8.96 12.48
C THR A 137 24.32 -7.95 11.47
N LEU A 138 23.52 -6.93 11.09
CA LEU A 138 23.99 -5.87 10.19
C LEU A 138 25.25 -5.18 10.77
N LYS A 139 25.20 -4.82 12.04
CA LYS A 139 26.29 -4.10 12.71
C LYS A 139 27.58 -4.92 12.76
N ARG A 140 27.49 -6.24 13.01
CA ARG A 140 28.65 -7.16 12.99
C ARG A 140 29.37 -7.18 11.65
N PHE A 141 28.63 -7.02 10.53
CA PHE A 141 29.18 -7.10 9.18
C PHE A 141 29.54 -5.74 8.55
N GLU A 142 29.35 -4.62 9.25
CA GLU A 142 29.63 -3.27 8.72
C GLU A 142 31.09 -3.13 8.27
N LYS A 143 32.04 -3.49 9.13
CA LYS A 143 33.47 -3.41 8.82
C LYS A 143 33.85 -4.37 7.68
N LYS A 144 33.40 -5.65 7.75
CA LYS A 144 33.73 -6.70 6.77
C LYS A 144 33.26 -6.34 5.35
N TYR A 145 32.12 -5.69 5.21
CA TYR A 145 31.50 -5.38 3.92
C TYR A 145 31.40 -3.88 3.61
N ASN A 146 32.13 -3.08 4.34
CA ASN A 146 32.29 -1.62 4.13
C ASN A 146 30.97 -0.88 3.87
N PHE A 147 30.03 -0.97 4.78
CA PHE A 147 28.78 -0.21 4.79
C PHE A 147 28.43 0.25 6.20
N ASN A 148 27.58 1.26 6.32
CA ASN A 148 27.08 1.76 7.60
C ASN A 148 25.57 1.48 7.69
N ASN A 149 25.15 0.78 8.74
CA ASN A 149 23.74 0.55 9.04
C ASN A 149 23.18 1.62 9.97
N ILE A 150 22.15 2.32 9.51
CA ILE A 150 21.49 3.37 10.28
C ILE A 150 20.07 2.93 10.62
N VAL A 151 19.78 2.90 11.91
CA VAL A 151 18.48 2.48 12.43
C VAL A 151 17.64 3.70 12.74
N THR A 152 16.59 3.92 11.96
CA THR A 152 15.64 5.00 12.20
C THR A 152 14.82 4.70 13.46
N LYS A 153 14.74 5.68 14.38
CA LYS A 153 13.86 5.62 15.55
C LYS A 153 12.39 5.49 15.10
N PRO A 154 11.59 4.60 15.74
CA PRO A 154 10.18 4.46 15.40
C PRO A 154 9.43 5.79 15.41
N TYR A 155 8.50 5.96 14.49
CA TYR A 155 7.59 7.09 14.54
C TYR A 155 6.42 6.74 15.47
N THR A 156 6.31 7.47 16.56
CA THR A 156 5.24 7.31 17.55
C THR A 156 4.24 8.47 17.45
N LYS A 157 2.97 8.17 17.70
CA LYS A 157 1.91 9.16 17.87
C LYS A 157 1.03 8.73 19.05
N ARG A 158 0.86 9.62 20.04
CA ARG A 158 0.16 9.32 21.30
C ARG A 158 0.69 8.01 21.92
N ASN A 159 2.00 7.90 22.10
CA ASN A 159 2.72 6.75 22.65
C ASN A 159 2.52 5.40 21.93
N LYS A 160 1.92 5.39 20.72
CA LYS A 160 1.76 4.18 19.91
C LYS A 160 2.64 4.22 18.67
N THR A 161 3.44 3.17 18.46
CA THR A 161 4.25 3.02 17.26
C THR A 161 3.36 2.80 16.03
N ILE A 162 3.59 3.60 14.98
CA ILE A 162 2.88 3.44 13.71
C ILE A 162 3.48 2.26 12.93
N SER A 163 2.62 1.33 12.51
CA SER A 163 3.01 0.13 11.75
C SER A 163 1.96 -0.26 10.73
N SER A 164 2.34 -1.04 9.72
CA SER A 164 1.39 -1.60 8.75
C SER A 164 0.34 -2.52 9.42
N THR A 165 0.70 -3.19 10.53
CA THR A 165 -0.24 -4.00 11.31
C THR A 165 -1.32 -3.15 11.96
N LEU A 166 -0.94 -2.02 12.57
CA LEU A 166 -1.90 -1.06 13.14
C LEU A 166 -2.84 -0.51 12.06
N LEU A 167 -2.30 -0.15 10.89
CA LEU A 167 -3.09 0.35 9.77
C LEU A 167 -4.11 -0.69 9.30
N ARG A 168 -3.71 -1.96 9.11
CA ARG A 168 -4.63 -3.02 8.72
C ARG A 168 -5.75 -3.23 9.75
N LYS A 169 -5.41 -3.20 11.04
CA LYS A 169 -6.42 -3.27 12.13
C LYS A 169 -7.43 -2.13 11.99
N LYS A 170 -6.96 -0.88 11.81
CA LYS A 170 -7.86 0.29 11.65
C LYS A 170 -8.71 0.22 10.38
N ILE A 171 -8.16 -0.24 9.26
CA ILE A 171 -8.91 -0.43 8.00
C ILE A 171 -10.04 -1.45 8.22
N ARG A 172 -9.75 -2.61 8.84
CA ARG A 172 -10.75 -3.64 9.15
C ARG A 172 -11.86 -3.15 10.09
N LEU A 173 -11.55 -2.19 10.95
CA LEU A 173 -12.51 -1.56 11.86
C LEU A 173 -13.27 -0.37 11.23
N GLY A 174 -12.98 -0.01 9.97
CA GLY A 174 -13.60 1.13 9.29
C GLY A 174 -13.14 2.51 9.79
N LYS A 175 -12.06 2.58 10.59
CA LYS A 175 -11.51 3.83 11.16
C LYS A 175 -10.67 4.59 10.13
N ILE A 176 -11.31 4.94 9.01
CA ILE A 176 -10.63 5.50 7.82
C ILE A 176 -9.97 6.85 8.10
N ASP A 177 -10.61 7.73 8.88
CA ASP A 177 -10.03 9.03 9.24
C ASP A 177 -8.69 8.86 9.97
N GLU A 178 -8.61 7.88 10.89
CA GLU A 178 -7.37 7.58 11.60
C GLU A 178 -6.31 7.00 10.65
N VAL A 179 -6.72 6.12 9.72
CA VAL A 179 -5.83 5.57 8.68
C VAL A 179 -5.25 6.68 7.82
N ASN A 180 -6.09 7.61 7.37
CA ASN A 180 -5.69 8.73 6.53
C ASN A 180 -4.67 9.65 7.25
N LYS A 181 -4.90 9.92 8.54
CA LYS A 181 -3.95 10.67 9.39
C LYS A 181 -2.59 9.96 9.53
N LEU A 182 -2.58 8.61 9.63
CA LEU A 182 -1.35 7.81 9.76
C LEU A 182 -0.62 7.64 8.43
N LEU A 183 -1.32 7.76 7.32
CA LEU A 183 -0.75 7.74 5.97
C LEU A 183 -0.31 9.13 5.50
N ASN A 184 -0.83 10.20 6.10
CA ASN A 184 -0.76 11.59 5.62
C ASN A 184 -1.33 11.75 4.20
N ARG A 185 -2.33 10.95 3.86
CA ARG A 185 -3.10 10.97 2.61
C ARG A 185 -4.33 10.08 2.74
N SER A 186 -5.28 10.21 1.80
CA SER A 186 -6.39 9.26 1.73
C SER A 186 -5.90 7.87 1.36
N TRP A 187 -6.32 6.86 2.12
CA TRP A 187 -6.19 5.47 1.69
C TRP A 187 -7.07 5.23 0.48
N CYS A 188 -6.57 4.50 -0.51
CA CYS A 188 -7.31 4.28 -1.75
C CYS A 188 -7.15 2.86 -2.29
N ILE A 189 -8.16 2.43 -3.04
CA ILE A 189 -8.17 1.20 -3.82
C ILE A 189 -8.16 1.59 -5.30
N ASN A 190 -7.19 1.07 -6.03
CA ASN A 190 -7.12 1.21 -7.49
C ASN A 190 -7.60 -0.09 -8.13
N GLY A 191 -8.42 0.03 -9.16
CA GLY A 191 -8.90 -1.14 -9.89
C GLY A 191 -9.48 -0.78 -11.24
N LYS A 192 -9.55 -1.80 -12.11
CA LYS A 192 -10.25 -1.72 -13.38
C LYS A 192 -11.74 -1.86 -13.13
N VAL A 193 -12.54 -0.97 -13.70
CA VAL A 193 -14.01 -1.05 -13.61
C VAL A 193 -14.50 -2.25 -14.40
N ILE A 194 -15.23 -3.14 -13.73
CA ILE A 194 -15.82 -4.35 -14.30
C ILE A 194 -17.32 -4.18 -14.51
N LYS A 195 -17.89 -4.99 -15.41
CA LYS A 195 -19.35 -5.08 -15.58
C LYS A 195 -19.98 -5.67 -14.31
N GLY A 196 -21.12 -5.14 -13.90
CA GLY A 196 -21.96 -5.62 -12.79
C GLY A 196 -23.39 -5.82 -13.27
N GLN A 197 -24.29 -6.15 -12.36
CA GLN A 197 -25.69 -6.45 -12.65
C GLN A 197 -26.56 -5.20 -12.98
N LYS A 198 -25.96 -4.00 -13.04
CA LYS A 198 -26.61 -2.71 -13.36
C LYS A 198 -27.83 -2.36 -12.47
N ARG A 199 -28.02 -3.03 -11.32
CA ARG A 199 -29.16 -2.78 -10.40
C ARG A 199 -29.24 -1.32 -9.94
N GLY A 200 -28.11 -0.71 -9.59
CA GLY A 200 -28.05 0.70 -9.19
C GLY A 200 -28.58 1.65 -10.29
N ARG A 201 -28.30 1.36 -11.57
CA ARG A 201 -28.80 2.18 -12.69
C ARG A 201 -30.33 2.15 -12.78
N LYS A 202 -30.98 0.98 -12.57
CA LYS A 202 -32.45 0.83 -12.60
C LYS A 202 -33.15 1.66 -11.51
N ILE A 203 -32.46 1.97 -10.42
CA ILE A 203 -33.01 2.73 -9.29
C ILE A 203 -32.53 4.18 -9.23
N GLY A 204 -31.82 4.67 -10.26
CA GLY A 204 -31.34 6.06 -10.36
C GLY A 204 -29.97 6.33 -9.74
N PHE A 205 -29.24 5.31 -9.26
CA PHE A 205 -27.91 5.44 -8.65
C PHE A 205 -26.88 4.54 -9.35
N PRO A 206 -26.42 4.90 -10.58
CA PRO A 206 -25.47 4.09 -11.32
C PRO A 206 -24.17 3.91 -10.55
N THR A 207 -23.62 2.69 -10.54
CA THR A 207 -22.39 2.35 -9.82
C THR A 207 -21.34 1.74 -10.74
N CYS A 208 -20.07 2.03 -10.42
CA CYS A 208 -18.90 1.32 -10.95
C CYS A 208 -18.49 0.22 -9.99
N ASN A 209 -18.15 -0.96 -10.52
CA ASN A 209 -17.74 -2.12 -9.72
C ASN A 209 -16.23 -2.36 -9.85
N LEU A 210 -15.55 -2.56 -8.73
CA LEU A 210 -14.15 -2.97 -8.68
C LEU A 210 -14.00 -4.23 -7.82
N LYS A 211 -13.08 -5.14 -8.21
CA LYS A 211 -12.65 -6.25 -7.35
C LYS A 211 -11.64 -5.77 -6.31
N LEU A 212 -11.77 -6.22 -5.08
CA LEU A 212 -10.79 -5.94 -4.01
C LEU A 212 -9.65 -6.97 -4.01
N SER A 213 -9.01 -7.17 -5.14
CA SER A 213 -7.92 -8.15 -5.25
C SER A 213 -6.71 -7.73 -4.42
N ASN A 214 -6.26 -8.60 -3.50
CA ASN A 214 -5.06 -8.43 -2.67
C ASN A 214 -5.07 -7.30 -1.62
N TYR A 215 -6.00 -6.35 -1.67
CA TYR A 215 -6.11 -5.32 -0.63
C TYR A 215 -6.65 -5.89 0.68
N VAL A 216 -6.17 -5.35 1.80
CA VAL A 216 -6.82 -5.58 3.09
C VAL A 216 -8.30 -5.22 2.98
N ILE A 217 -9.17 -6.14 3.42
CA ILE A 217 -10.63 -5.93 3.38
C ILE A 217 -11.00 -4.94 4.48
N PRO A 218 -11.58 -3.79 4.16
CA PRO A 218 -12.06 -2.86 5.18
C PRO A 218 -13.39 -3.37 5.78
N LYS A 219 -13.86 -2.74 6.83
CA LYS A 219 -15.19 -3.03 7.39
C LYS A 219 -16.23 -2.96 6.28
N LEU A 220 -17.08 -3.97 6.17
CA LEU A 220 -18.15 -3.98 5.17
C LEU A 220 -19.14 -2.86 5.45
N GLY A 221 -19.62 -2.21 4.37
CA GLY A 221 -20.57 -1.11 4.49
C GLY A 221 -20.30 0.05 3.53
N VAL A 222 -20.92 1.19 3.84
CA VAL A 222 -20.95 2.38 3.00
C VAL A 222 -19.92 3.41 3.47
N TYR A 223 -19.23 4.02 2.50
CA TYR A 223 -18.16 4.99 2.69
C TYR A 223 -18.39 6.24 1.87
N ALA A 224 -18.06 7.41 2.42
CA ALA A 224 -17.79 8.60 1.65
C ALA A 224 -16.44 8.46 0.95
N VAL A 225 -16.39 8.73 -0.35
CA VAL A 225 -15.18 8.59 -1.16
C VAL A 225 -14.98 9.77 -2.11
N LYS A 226 -13.74 9.92 -2.60
CA LYS A 226 -13.45 10.69 -3.82
C LYS A 226 -12.88 9.75 -4.88
N VAL A 227 -13.39 9.83 -6.09
CA VAL A 227 -12.94 9.01 -7.21
C VAL A 227 -12.07 9.83 -8.13
N LYS A 228 -10.85 9.34 -8.37
CA LYS A 228 -9.87 9.93 -9.29
C LYS A 228 -9.76 9.08 -10.54
N THR A 229 -9.85 9.72 -11.68
CA THR A 229 -9.52 9.17 -13.01
C THR A 229 -8.47 10.06 -13.67
N LYS A 230 -8.14 9.82 -14.95
CA LYS A 230 -7.33 10.76 -15.72
C LYS A 230 -8.04 12.11 -15.92
N ASN A 231 -9.39 12.09 -15.99
CA ASN A 231 -10.18 13.23 -16.47
C ASN A 231 -10.93 13.98 -15.35
N PHE A 232 -11.07 13.40 -14.17
CA PHE A 232 -11.80 14.06 -13.07
C PHE A 232 -11.41 13.55 -11.69
N TYR A 233 -11.74 14.35 -10.68
CA TYR A 233 -11.66 14.03 -9.26
C TYR A 233 -12.95 14.47 -8.58
N LYS A 234 -13.91 13.54 -8.40
CA LYS A 234 -15.28 13.81 -7.94
C LYS A 234 -15.63 13.06 -6.67
N ASN A 235 -16.53 13.63 -5.87
CA ASN A 235 -17.08 12.97 -4.68
C ASN A 235 -18.01 11.82 -5.08
N GLY A 236 -18.19 10.87 -4.17
CA GLY A 236 -19.08 9.74 -4.36
C GLY A 236 -19.34 8.99 -3.05
N ILE A 237 -20.17 7.98 -3.15
CA ILE A 237 -20.33 6.96 -2.11
C ILE A 237 -19.90 5.59 -2.66
N ALA A 238 -19.38 4.75 -1.78
CA ALA A 238 -18.99 3.40 -2.15
C ALA A 238 -19.51 2.40 -1.13
N ASN A 239 -20.04 1.27 -1.60
CA ASN A 239 -20.39 0.12 -0.77
C ASN A 239 -19.37 -0.99 -0.95
N ILE A 240 -18.88 -1.55 0.15
CA ILE A 240 -18.06 -2.76 0.16
C ILE A 240 -18.89 -3.87 0.74
N GLY A 241 -19.11 -4.93 -0.05
CA GLY A 241 -19.92 -6.07 0.37
C GLY A 241 -19.75 -7.28 -0.53
N TYR A 242 -20.23 -8.40 -0.04
CA TYR A 242 -20.29 -9.63 -0.80
C TYR A 242 -21.51 -9.62 -1.72
N ARG A 243 -21.33 -10.09 -2.93
CA ARG A 243 -22.41 -10.23 -3.93
C ARG A 243 -22.52 -11.68 -4.37
N PRO A 244 -23.71 -12.28 -4.35
CA PRO A 244 -23.94 -13.63 -4.86
C PRO A 244 -23.57 -13.71 -6.33
N THR A 245 -22.95 -14.82 -6.72
CA THR A 245 -22.63 -15.19 -8.10
C THR A 245 -22.89 -16.69 -8.26
N PHE A 246 -22.96 -17.17 -9.52
CA PHE A 246 -23.08 -18.61 -9.80
C PHE A 246 -21.94 -19.46 -9.21
N LYS A 247 -20.78 -18.87 -8.93
CA LYS A 247 -19.57 -19.54 -8.39
C LYS A 247 -19.27 -19.13 -6.92
N GLY A 248 -20.28 -18.74 -6.15
CA GLY A 248 -20.11 -18.30 -4.75
C GLY A 248 -20.31 -16.81 -4.55
N GLN A 249 -19.52 -16.20 -3.65
CA GLN A 249 -19.66 -14.78 -3.31
C GLN A 249 -18.41 -14.00 -3.73
N ASN A 250 -18.61 -12.92 -4.47
CA ASN A 250 -17.54 -11.98 -4.82
C ASN A 250 -17.59 -10.75 -3.90
N LEU A 251 -16.45 -10.41 -3.33
CA LEU A 251 -16.28 -9.13 -2.62
C LEU A 251 -16.07 -8.01 -3.62
N LEU A 252 -17.00 -7.06 -3.67
CA LEU A 252 -16.98 -5.93 -4.60
C LEU A 252 -16.94 -4.60 -3.87
N LEU A 253 -16.33 -3.63 -4.52
CA LEU A 253 -16.42 -2.22 -4.21
C LEU A 253 -17.30 -1.56 -5.26
N GLU A 254 -18.55 -1.26 -4.91
CA GLU A 254 -19.54 -0.60 -5.75
C GLU A 254 -19.53 0.88 -5.46
N THR A 255 -19.22 1.73 -6.44
CA THR A 255 -19.02 3.16 -6.25
C THR A 255 -19.96 3.97 -7.13
N ASN A 256 -20.82 4.79 -6.52
CA ASN A 256 -21.59 5.84 -7.21
C ASN A 256 -20.80 7.14 -7.18
N ILE A 257 -20.56 7.74 -8.34
CA ILE A 257 -19.77 8.98 -8.50
C ILE A 257 -20.75 10.10 -8.78
N PHE A 258 -20.73 11.15 -7.96
CA PHE A 258 -21.70 12.24 -8.08
C PHE A 258 -21.50 13.05 -9.35
N GLY A 259 -22.59 13.28 -10.08
CA GLY A 259 -22.59 14.08 -11.31
C GLY A 259 -21.87 13.43 -12.49
N ILE A 260 -21.62 12.11 -12.44
CA ILE A 260 -20.97 11.39 -13.54
C ILE A 260 -21.91 10.31 -14.10
N ASN A 261 -22.30 10.48 -15.34
CA ASN A 261 -23.07 9.50 -16.11
C ASN A 261 -22.29 8.97 -17.34
N LYS A 262 -20.96 8.80 -17.18
CA LYS A 262 -20.07 8.32 -18.24
C LYS A 262 -19.82 6.83 -18.12
N ASN A 263 -19.61 6.17 -19.25
CA ASN A 263 -19.15 4.78 -19.28
C ASN A 263 -17.68 4.70 -18.83
N LEU A 264 -17.44 4.01 -17.71
CA LEU A 264 -16.11 3.81 -17.14
C LEU A 264 -15.63 2.37 -17.22
N TYR A 265 -16.34 1.48 -17.90
CA TYR A 265 -15.92 0.08 -18.05
C TYR A 265 -14.51 -0.02 -18.64
N ASN A 266 -13.75 -0.97 -18.14
CA ASN A 266 -12.35 -1.23 -18.48
C ASN A 266 -11.37 -0.10 -18.14
N LYS A 267 -11.81 1.05 -17.62
CA LYS A 267 -10.92 2.11 -17.17
C LYS A 267 -10.44 1.84 -15.75
N VAL A 268 -9.19 2.21 -15.46
CA VAL A 268 -8.64 2.15 -14.11
C VAL A 268 -9.03 3.42 -13.38
N ILE A 269 -9.65 3.24 -12.22
CA ILE A 269 -10.02 4.36 -11.33
C ILE A 269 -9.38 4.16 -9.94
N SER A 270 -9.21 5.26 -9.22
CA SER A 270 -8.76 5.28 -7.82
C SER A 270 -9.89 5.75 -6.93
N VAL A 271 -10.35 4.88 -6.04
CA VAL A 271 -11.39 5.19 -5.04
C VAL A 271 -10.69 5.55 -3.73
N ASN A 272 -10.69 6.82 -3.39
CA ASN A 272 -10.04 7.39 -2.20
C ASN A 272 -11.05 7.47 -1.05
N PHE A 273 -10.84 6.69 0.00
CA PHE A 273 -11.74 6.62 1.14
C PHE A 273 -11.58 7.83 2.05
N LYS A 274 -12.71 8.43 2.41
CA LYS A 274 -12.76 9.59 3.31
C LYS A 274 -13.24 9.20 4.69
N LYS A 275 -14.45 8.65 4.79
CA LYS A 275 -15.13 8.36 6.06
C LYS A 275 -15.99 7.11 5.92
N PHE A 276 -16.08 6.30 6.97
CA PHE A 276 -17.08 5.25 7.10
C PHE A 276 -18.43 5.88 7.47
N ILE A 277 -19.48 5.54 6.73
CA ILE A 277 -20.83 6.11 6.95
C ILE A 277 -21.68 5.17 7.80
N ARG A 278 -21.79 3.88 7.41
CA ARG A 278 -22.58 2.88 8.12
C ARG A 278 -22.23 1.45 7.65
N PRO A 279 -22.57 0.42 8.44
CA PRO A 279 -22.51 -0.97 8.00
C PRO A 279 -23.51 -1.28 6.89
N GLU A 280 -23.39 -2.45 6.26
CA GLU A 280 -24.41 -2.97 5.34
C GLU A 280 -25.75 -3.16 6.07
N LYS A 281 -26.85 -2.96 5.34
CA LYS A 281 -28.21 -3.12 5.87
C LYS A 281 -29.07 -3.79 4.80
N LYS A 282 -29.93 -4.71 5.23
CA LYS A 282 -30.98 -5.27 4.39
C LYS A 282 -32.16 -4.31 4.38
N PHE A 283 -32.89 -4.22 3.28
CA PHE A 283 -34.04 -3.35 3.10
C PHE A 283 -35.27 -4.17 2.74
N LYS A 284 -36.43 -3.84 3.33
CA LYS A 284 -37.69 -4.51 3.07
C LYS A 284 -38.15 -4.35 1.61
N ASN A 285 -37.90 -3.18 1.01
CA ASN A 285 -38.30 -2.88 -0.37
C ASN A 285 -37.40 -1.82 -1.00
N LEU A 286 -37.60 -1.57 -2.30
CA LEU A 286 -36.83 -0.59 -3.08
C LEU A 286 -37.02 0.86 -2.62
N LYS A 287 -38.19 1.22 -2.08
CA LYS A 287 -38.48 2.57 -1.57
C LYS A 287 -37.56 2.91 -0.41
N HIS A 288 -37.45 2.01 0.59
CA HIS A 288 -36.55 2.17 1.75
C HIS A 288 -35.07 2.19 1.32
N LEU A 289 -34.69 1.34 0.36
CA LEU A 289 -33.31 1.38 -0.18
C LEU A 289 -32.99 2.76 -0.81
N LYS A 290 -33.89 3.29 -1.66
CA LYS A 290 -33.70 4.61 -2.30
C LYS A 290 -33.60 5.72 -1.26
N GLN A 291 -34.45 5.74 -0.25
CA GLN A 291 -34.41 6.72 0.84
C GLN A 291 -33.09 6.67 1.60
N GLN A 292 -32.61 5.47 1.95
CA GLN A 292 -31.33 5.32 2.64
C GLN A 292 -30.15 5.77 1.78
N ILE A 293 -30.13 5.47 0.47
CA ILE A 293 -29.08 5.97 -0.43
C ILE A 293 -29.06 7.49 -0.46
N LYS A 294 -30.20 8.17 -0.52
CA LYS A 294 -30.29 9.63 -0.45
C LYS A 294 -29.69 10.18 0.85
N LEU A 295 -29.99 9.55 1.99
CA LEU A 295 -29.40 9.92 3.29
C LEU A 295 -27.89 9.69 3.32
N ASP A 296 -27.40 8.57 2.77
CA ASP A 296 -25.97 8.29 2.66
C ASP A 296 -25.24 9.31 1.80
N ILE A 297 -25.83 9.73 0.67
CA ILE A 297 -25.31 10.78 -0.20
C ILE A 297 -25.23 12.12 0.57
N LYS A 298 -26.29 12.49 1.32
CA LYS A 298 -26.29 13.70 2.15
C LYS A 298 -25.16 13.69 3.17
N LYS A 299 -24.92 12.53 3.84
CA LYS A 299 -23.81 12.35 4.79
C LYS A 299 -22.44 12.38 4.11
N ALA A 300 -22.32 11.91 2.87
CA ALA A 300 -21.05 11.88 2.13
C ALA A 300 -20.67 13.24 1.54
N LYS A 301 -21.63 14.16 1.36
CA LYS A 301 -21.40 15.52 0.88
C LYS A 301 -20.94 16.48 1.98
N LYS A 302 -21.26 16.17 3.25
CA LYS A 302 -20.71 16.83 4.45
C LYS A 302 -19.27 16.36 4.73
#